data_e78df09954b987613b3e52d56d4617b2
#
_entry.id   e78df09954b987613b3e52d56d4617b2
#
_cell.length_a   1.000
_cell.length_b   1.000
_cell.length_c   1.000
_cell.angle_alpha   90.00
_cell.angle_beta   90.00
_cell.angle_gamma   90.00
#
_symmetry.space_group_name_H-M   'P 1'
#
loop_
_entity.id
_entity.type
_entity.pdbx_description
1 polymer ?
#
loop_
_entity_poly.entity_id
_entity_poly.type
_entity_poly.pdbx_seq_one_letter_code
_entity_poly.pdbx_strand_id
1 'polypeptide(L)'
;MPVENNGEKTPYGVNNQHQDRKKAICVTLTQPDNPVRVECNTTDEILSLIQDAKIAWVDFMVSDIEGEGEAIATRLGFGPNLVSVLIKGYYSSYEDRDTELGLVVPNVSVEKLEVTVTPLLILMRKGLIVTLHKGTSRRLLKFSRYANTFMRKMPPETTWQDALTIVLTRILDENNSRNFDHLREIEEQADELSRDLMDPRTPRTKIGPEIYNMKHALITYMNALWATLDVLDSLRYGDAELLTDNAKLLRRIGILADDVNRQLSLSEHMSEVLASGLEVLQTIYNNQLQMLNNRLSLVVTWLTIVGTAILI
;
A
#
# COMPACT_ATOMS: atom_id res chain seq x y z
N MET A 1 31.13 -5.17 -69.44
CA MET A 1 31.72 -5.94 -68.34
C MET A 1 31.02 -5.47 -67.08
N PRO A 2 30.13 -6.25 -66.51
CA PRO A 2 29.51 -5.91 -65.23
C PRO A 2 30.28 -6.60 -64.11
N VAL A 3 30.44 -5.91 -63.00
CA VAL A 3 31.04 -6.36 -61.76
C VAL A 3 29.94 -7.00 -60.91
N GLU A 4 30.12 -8.26 -60.62
CA GLU A 4 29.32 -9.01 -59.65
C GLU A 4 29.60 -8.50 -58.23
N ASN A 5 28.54 -8.21 -57.50
CA ASN A 5 28.59 -7.88 -56.06
C ASN A 5 27.99 -9.03 -55.30
N ASN A 6 28.86 -9.86 -54.71
CA ASN A 6 28.51 -10.94 -53.83
C ASN A 6 28.03 -10.37 -52.49
N GLY A 7 26.71 -10.45 -52.20
CA GLY A 7 26.13 -10.17 -50.93
C GLY A 7 26.24 -11.34 -49.96
N GLU A 8 27.14 -11.25 -49.01
CA GLU A 8 27.20 -12.12 -47.85
C GLU A 8 25.98 -11.98 -46.96
N LYS A 9 25.21 -13.03 -46.85
CA LYS A 9 24.13 -13.16 -45.86
C LYS A 9 24.75 -13.59 -44.52
N THR A 10 24.81 -12.67 -43.58
CA THR A 10 25.06 -12.98 -42.17
C THR A 10 23.76 -13.46 -41.50
N PRO A 11 23.74 -14.63 -40.87
CA PRO A 11 22.60 -15.06 -40.08
C PRO A 11 22.72 -14.49 -38.68
N TYR A 12 22.12 -13.35 -38.40
CA TYR A 12 21.87 -12.91 -37.04
C TYR A 12 20.65 -13.66 -36.51
N GLY A 13 20.89 -14.81 -35.91
CA GLY A 13 19.98 -15.43 -34.98
C GLY A 13 19.92 -14.56 -33.71
N VAL A 14 18.88 -13.74 -33.58
CA VAL A 14 18.56 -13.04 -32.35
C VAL A 14 18.04 -14.10 -31.38
N ASN A 15 18.95 -14.61 -30.56
CA ASN A 15 18.61 -15.47 -29.45
C ASN A 15 18.07 -14.58 -28.31
N ASN A 16 16.77 -14.25 -28.35
CA ASN A 16 16.07 -13.56 -27.29
C ASN A 16 15.84 -14.49 -26.11
N GLN A 17 16.91 -14.87 -25.42
CA GLN A 17 16.85 -15.38 -24.05
C GLN A 17 17.10 -14.23 -23.06
N HIS A 18 16.25 -13.23 -23.06
CA HIS A 18 16.01 -12.44 -21.85
C HIS A 18 15.09 -13.29 -20.95
N GLN A 19 15.67 -14.28 -20.31
CA GLN A 19 15.11 -14.84 -19.09
C GLN A 19 15.13 -13.70 -18.05
N ASP A 20 14.00 -13.03 -17.88
CA ASP A 20 13.79 -12.08 -16.78
C ASP A 20 14.17 -12.80 -15.48
N ARG A 21 15.29 -12.41 -14.89
CA ARG A 21 15.72 -12.88 -13.58
C ARG A 21 14.76 -12.31 -12.54
N LYS A 22 13.71 -13.05 -12.25
CA LYS A 22 12.73 -12.72 -11.22
C LYS A 22 13.42 -12.90 -9.88
N LYS A 23 13.73 -11.77 -9.21
CA LYS A 23 14.29 -11.83 -7.86
C LYS A 23 13.17 -12.22 -6.88
N ALA A 24 13.27 -13.40 -6.33
CA ALA A 24 12.40 -13.88 -5.27
C ALA A 24 13.22 -14.19 -4.01
N ILE A 25 12.62 -13.95 -2.85
CA ILE A 25 13.17 -14.35 -1.56
C ILE A 25 12.33 -15.49 -1.04
N CYS A 26 12.95 -16.65 -0.83
CA CYS A 26 12.31 -17.82 -0.26
C CYS A 26 12.80 -18.04 1.17
N VAL A 27 11.88 -18.15 2.12
CA VAL A 27 12.16 -18.49 3.52
C VAL A 27 11.38 -19.75 3.85
N THR A 28 12.07 -20.80 4.20
CA THR A 28 11.48 -22.11 4.50
C THR A 28 11.81 -22.56 5.92
N LEU A 29 10.88 -23.28 6.55
CA LEU A 29 11.10 -24.05 7.76
C LEU A 29 10.92 -25.52 7.43
N THR A 30 12.02 -26.27 7.44
CA THR A 30 12.04 -27.73 7.24
C THR A 30 12.17 -28.45 8.58
N GLN A 31 11.82 -29.73 8.64
CA GLN A 31 12.07 -30.55 9.84
C GLN A 31 13.45 -31.21 9.75
N PRO A 32 14.27 -31.23 10.83
CA PRO A 32 14.06 -30.62 12.14
C PRO A 32 14.48 -29.14 12.14
N ASP A 33 13.56 -28.28 12.48
CA ASP A 33 13.66 -26.84 12.79
C ASP A 33 14.85 -26.04 12.23
N ASN A 34 15.18 -26.24 10.96
CA ASN A 34 16.25 -25.51 10.29
C ASN A 34 15.65 -24.53 9.25
N PRO A 35 15.42 -23.26 9.65
CA PRO A 35 14.90 -22.27 8.73
C PRO A 35 16.02 -21.79 7.79
N VAL A 36 15.73 -21.78 6.50
CA VAL A 36 16.66 -21.34 5.47
C VAL A 36 16.07 -20.14 4.74
N ARG A 37 16.91 -19.13 4.48
CA ARG A 37 16.57 -17.99 3.62
C ARG A 37 17.46 -18.02 2.38
N VAL A 38 16.84 -18.07 1.20
CA VAL A 38 17.52 -18.13 -0.09
C VAL A 38 16.98 -17.06 -1.02
N GLU A 39 17.83 -16.43 -1.79
CA GLU A 39 17.42 -15.57 -2.90
C GLU A 39 17.41 -16.45 -4.17
N CYS A 40 16.21 -16.61 -4.75
CA CYS A 40 15.97 -17.47 -5.90
C CYS A 40 15.84 -16.63 -7.17
N ASN A 41 16.33 -17.18 -8.27
CA ASN A 41 16.21 -16.54 -9.58
C ASN A 41 15.18 -17.24 -10.47
N THR A 42 14.78 -18.46 -10.13
CA THR A 42 13.83 -19.27 -10.91
C THR A 42 12.75 -19.87 -10.03
N THR A 43 11.59 -20.13 -10.62
CA THR A 43 10.48 -20.79 -9.91
C THR A 43 10.81 -22.26 -9.60
N ASP A 44 11.64 -22.90 -10.41
CA ASP A 44 12.03 -24.31 -10.22
C ASP A 44 12.93 -24.48 -8.98
N GLU A 45 13.84 -23.52 -8.71
CA GLU A 45 14.60 -23.47 -7.46
C GLU A 45 13.65 -23.37 -6.24
N ILE A 46 12.62 -22.54 -6.34
CA ILE A 46 11.62 -22.37 -5.27
C ILE A 46 10.85 -23.67 -5.05
N LEU A 47 10.40 -24.34 -6.12
CA LEU A 47 9.67 -25.61 -6.02
C LEU A 47 10.48 -26.67 -5.29
N SER A 48 11.78 -26.75 -5.54
CA SER A 48 12.66 -27.69 -4.83
C SER A 48 12.81 -27.37 -3.34
N LEU A 49 12.80 -26.08 -2.97
CA LEU A 49 12.92 -25.64 -1.57
C LEU A 49 11.65 -25.82 -0.76
N ILE A 50 10.47 -25.69 -1.39
CA ILE A 50 9.18 -25.78 -0.70
C ILE A 50 8.69 -27.23 -0.54
N GLN A 51 9.21 -28.16 -1.31
CA GLN A 51 8.73 -29.56 -1.36
C GLN A 51 8.78 -30.24 0.02
N ASP A 52 9.85 -30.04 0.78
CA ASP A 52 10.07 -30.64 2.10
C ASP A 52 9.79 -29.66 3.27
N ALA A 53 9.30 -28.47 2.95
CA ALA A 53 9.07 -27.46 3.97
C ALA A 53 7.77 -27.68 4.74
N LYS A 54 7.80 -27.58 6.08
CA LYS A 54 6.63 -27.51 6.93
C LYS A 54 5.82 -26.25 6.63
N ILE A 55 6.53 -25.14 6.42
CA ILE A 55 5.99 -23.85 5.96
C ILE A 55 7.05 -23.12 5.13
N ALA A 56 6.61 -22.51 4.04
CA ALA A 56 7.42 -21.65 3.20
C ALA A 56 6.73 -20.29 3.01
N TRP A 57 7.52 -19.23 3.03
CA TRP A 57 7.11 -17.91 2.55
C TRP A 57 7.99 -17.49 1.39
N VAL A 58 7.37 -17.12 0.29
CA VAL A 58 8.06 -16.69 -0.93
C VAL A 58 7.59 -15.29 -1.28
N ASP A 59 8.53 -14.35 -1.41
CA ASP A 59 8.27 -12.95 -1.72
C ASP A 59 8.78 -12.63 -3.13
N PHE A 60 7.87 -12.21 -4.01
CA PHE A 60 8.18 -11.86 -5.39
C PHE A 60 7.99 -10.35 -5.64
N MET A 61 9.02 -9.75 -6.20
CA MET A 61 8.91 -8.45 -6.82
C MET A 61 8.64 -8.61 -8.32
N VAL A 62 7.48 -8.13 -8.79
CA VAL A 62 7.03 -8.26 -10.18
C VAL A 62 6.82 -6.89 -10.82
N SER A 63 6.90 -6.80 -12.13
CA SER A 63 6.61 -5.58 -12.88
C SER A 63 5.12 -5.47 -13.21
N ASP A 64 4.49 -6.61 -13.48
CA ASP A 64 3.07 -6.75 -13.73
C ASP A 64 2.46 -7.82 -12.82
N ILE A 65 1.59 -7.38 -11.88
CA ILE A 65 0.98 -8.31 -10.92
C ILE A 65 0.00 -9.25 -11.61
N GLU A 66 -0.76 -8.77 -12.60
CA GLU A 66 -1.77 -9.57 -13.26
C GLU A 66 -1.13 -10.68 -14.13
N GLY A 67 -0.34 -10.30 -15.10
CA GLY A 67 0.24 -11.26 -16.05
C GLY A 67 1.33 -12.14 -15.43
N GLU A 68 2.33 -11.52 -14.77
CA GLU A 68 3.41 -12.27 -14.14
C GLU A 68 2.95 -13.01 -12.89
N GLY A 69 2.04 -12.41 -12.11
CA GLY A 69 1.50 -12.99 -10.89
C GLY A 69 0.69 -14.26 -11.17
N GLU A 70 -0.16 -14.26 -12.20
CA GLU A 70 -0.93 -15.43 -12.61
C GLU A 70 0.00 -16.57 -13.08
N ALA A 71 1.05 -16.24 -13.84
CA ALA A 71 2.04 -17.22 -14.29
C ALA A 71 2.82 -17.83 -13.11
N ILE A 72 3.22 -17.02 -12.12
CA ILE A 72 3.88 -17.48 -10.89
C ILE A 72 2.94 -18.36 -10.07
N ALA A 73 1.70 -17.91 -9.84
CA ALA A 73 0.69 -18.63 -9.07
C ALA A 73 0.44 -20.03 -9.67
N THR A 74 0.21 -20.10 -10.98
CA THR A 74 -0.01 -21.36 -11.69
C THR A 74 1.20 -22.32 -11.55
N ARG A 75 2.42 -21.81 -11.71
CA ARG A 75 3.63 -22.64 -11.55
C ARG A 75 3.83 -23.14 -10.13
N LEU A 76 3.39 -22.36 -9.13
CA LEU A 76 3.45 -22.76 -7.72
C LEU A 76 2.26 -23.63 -7.30
N GLY A 77 1.39 -24.01 -8.25
CA GLY A 77 0.30 -24.95 -8.06
C GLY A 77 -0.97 -24.33 -7.47
N PHE A 78 -1.18 -23.04 -7.65
CA PHE A 78 -2.46 -22.39 -7.41
C PHE A 78 -3.41 -22.60 -8.58
N GLY A 79 -4.71 -22.61 -8.30
CA GLY A 79 -5.75 -22.72 -9.31
C GLY A 79 -5.76 -21.54 -10.29
N PRO A 80 -6.29 -21.76 -11.51
CA PRO A 80 -6.30 -20.75 -12.54
C PRO A 80 -7.19 -19.56 -12.16
N ASN A 81 -6.87 -18.38 -12.68
CA ASN A 81 -7.60 -17.13 -12.52
C ASN A 81 -7.69 -16.60 -11.07
N LEU A 82 -6.94 -17.15 -10.11
CA LEU A 82 -6.97 -16.67 -8.73
C LEU A 82 -6.47 -15.22 -8.65
N VAL A 83 -5.35 -14.93 -9.27
CA VAL A 83 -4.77 -13.58 -9.30
C VAL A 83 -5.67 -12.61 -10.05
N SER A 84 -6.18 -13.02 -11.21
CA SER A 84 -7.06 -12.17 -12.03
C SER A 84 -8.38 -11.82 -11.34
N VAL A 85 -8.93 -12.71 -10.51
CA VAL A 85 -10.13 -12.43 -9.70
C VAL A 85 -9.80 -11.43 -8.58
N LEU A 86 -8.71 -11.64 -7.87
CA LEU A 86 -8.30 -10.81 -6.74
C LEU A 86 -8.00 -9.37 -7.14
N ILE A 87 -7.33 -9.16 -8.27
CA ILE A 87 -6.93 -7.81 -8.70
C ILE A 87 -8.14 -6.95 -9.10
N LYS A 88 -9.26 -7.54 -9.53
CA LYS A 88 -10.50 -6.82 -9.84
C LYS A 88 -11.09 -6.08 -8.63
N GLY A 89 -10.79 -6.51 -7.42
CA GLY A 89 -11.19 -5.86 -6.17
C GLY A 89 -10.40 -4.60 -5.81
N TYR A 90 -9.53 -4.12 -6.68
CA TYR A 90 -8.63 -2.98 -6.47
C TYR A 90 -7.64 -3.21 -5.32
N TYR A 91 -7.89 -2.65 -4.13
CA TYR A 91 -6.99 -2.72 -2.97
C TYR A 91 -7.51 -3.60 -1.83
N SER A 92 -8.72 -4.13 -1.94
CA SER A 92 -9.33 -5.02 -0.96
C SER A 92 -9.96 -6.19 -1.69
N SER A 93 -9.47 -7.38 -1.45
CA SER A 93 -10.02 -8.59 -2.02
C SER A 93 -9.73 -9.78 -1.12
N TYR A 94 -10.70 -10.66 -1.02
CA TYR A 94 -10.64 -11.92 -0.28
C TYR A 94 -11.31 -13.00 -1.12
N GLU A 95 -10.57 -14.04 -1.46
CA GLU A 95 -11.06 -15.17 -2.26
C GLU A 95 -10.66 -16.48 -1.57
N ASP A 96 -11.64 -17.15 -1.02
CA ASP A 96 -11.47 -18.47 -0.40
C ASP A 96 -11.95 -19.56 -1.36
N ARG A 97 -11.11 -20.57 -1.59
CA ARG A 97 -11.35 -21.73 -2.46
C ARG A 97 -11.09 -23.04 -1.72
N ASP A 98 -11.42 -23.12 -0.46
CA ASP A 98 -11.22 -24.26 0.45
C ASP A 98 -9.74 -24.66 0.62
N THR A 99 -9.06 -25.02 -0.47
CA THR A 99 -7.64 -25.44 -0.47
C THR A 99 -6.66 -24.30 -0.75
N GLU A 100 -7.16 -23.15 -1.15
CA GLU A 100 -6.40 -21.94 -1.51
C GLU A 100 -7.10 -20.70 -0.99
N LEU A 101 -6.31 -19.77 -0.49
CA LEU A 101 -6.81 -18.48 -0.03
C LEU A 101 -5.99 -17.37 -0.70
N GLY A 102 -6.67 -16.41 -1.31
CA GLY A 102 -6.07 -15.24 -1.90
C GLY A 102 -6.54 -13.97 -1.24
N LEU A 103 -5.62 -13.04 -1.01
CA LEU A 103 -5.86 -11.73 -0.41
C LEU A 103 -5.20 -10.63 -1.22
N VAL A 104 -5.84 -9.47 -1.29
CA VAL A 104 -5.17 -8.22 -1.69
C VAL A 104 -5.34 -7.23 -0.55
N VAL A 105 -4.23 -6.66 -0.10
CA VAL A 105 -4.19 -5.58 0.88
C VAL A 105 -3.40 -4.40 0.34
N PRO A 106 -3.73 -3.16 0.73
CA PRO A 106 -2.95 -2.00 0.35
C PRO A 106 -1.54 -2.03 0.98
N ASN A 107 -0.54 -1.75 0.15
CA ASN A 107 0.79 -1.39 0.60
C ASN A 107 0.94 0.12 0.41
N VAL A 108 0.85 0.86 1.52
CA VAL A 108 0.83 2.32 1.52
C VAL A 108 2.23 2.88 1.73
N SER A 109 2.56 3.92 0.99
CA SER A 109 3.75 4.74 1.19
C SER A 109 3.33 6.20 1.17
N VAL A 110 3.82 6.96 2.13
CA VAL A 110 3.58 8.40 2.24
C VAL A 110 4.92 9.11 2.13
N GLU A 111 4.97 10.14 1.32
CA GLU A 111 6.09 11.06 1.22
C GLU A 111 5.51 12.48 1.18
N LYS A 112 5.62 13.19 2.31
CA LYS A 112 4.92 14.45 2.57
C LYS A 112 3.39 14.28 2.43
N LEU A 113 2.79 14.86 1.38
CA LEU A 113 1.35 14.76 1.07
C LEU A 113 1.07 13.82 -0.12
N GLU A 114 2.08 13.19 -0.68
CA GLU A 114 1.90 12.21 -1.74
C GLU A 114 1.70 10.83 -1.11
N VAL A 115 0.47 10.34 -1.18
CA VAL A 115 0.08 9.00 -0.73
C VAL A 115 0.01 8.07 -1.92
N THR A 116 0.94 7.12 -1.96
CA THR A 116 0.97 6.08 -2.99
C THR A 116 0.45 4.78 -2.41
N VAL A 117 -0.54 4.19 -3.08
CA VAL A 117 -1.13 2.90 -2.71
C VAL A 117 -0.86 1.90 -3.83
N THR A 118 -0.24 0.78 -3.48
CA THR A 118 0.00 -0.33 -4.40
C THR A 118 -0.56 -1.62 -3.83
N PRO A 119 -1.08 -2.55 -4.66
CA PRO A 119 -1.58 -3.80 -4.14
C PRO A 119 -0.44 -4.71 -3.66
N LEU A 120 -0.60 -5.28 -2.48
CA LEU A 120 0.15 -6.44 -1.99
C LEU A 120 -0.77 -7.65 -2.11
N LEU A 121 -0.45 -8.54 -3.04
CA LEU A 121 -1.16 -9.79 -3.24
C LEU A 121 -0.54 -10.87 -2.35
N ILE A 122 -1.37 -11.59 -1.62
CA ILE A 122 -0.97 -12.70 -0.76
C ILE A 122 -1.76 -13.94 -1.17
N LEU A 123 -1.06 -14.97 -1.61
CA LEU A 123 -1.64 -16.25 -1.97
C LEU A 123 -1.20 -17.31 -0.98
N MET A 124 -2.13 -18.15 -0.55
CA MET A 124 -1.86 -19.19 0.43
C MET A 124 -2.45 -20.53 0.00
N ARG A 125 -1.71 -21.57 0.29
CA ARG A 125 -2.14 -22.95 0.27
C ARG A 125 -1.42 -23.73 1.36
N LYS A 126 -1.76 -24.99 1.57
CA LYS A 126 -1.14 -25.81 2.62
C LYS A 126 0.39 -25.70 2.60
N GLY A 127 0.96 -25.17 3.68
CA GLY A 127 2.41 -25.06 3.86
C GLY A 127 3.10 -23.95 3.04
N LEU A 128 2.37 -23.13 2.27
CA LEU A 128 2.96 -22.11 1.40
C LEU A 128 2.21 -20.79 1.50
N ILE A 129 2.95 -19.70 1.69
CA ILE A 129 2.50 -18.33 1.50
C ILE A 129 3.35 -17.68 0.41
N VAL A 130 2.70 -17.00 -0.53
CA VAL A 130 3.35 -16.25 -1.61
C VAL A 130 2.90 -14.81 -1.51
N THR A 131 3.85 -13.87 -1.48
CA THR A 131 3.58 -12.45 -1.60
C THR A 131 4.07 -11.93 -2.94
N LEU A 132 3.24 -11.13 -3.63
CA LEU A 132 3.58 -10.49 -4.90
C LEU A 132 3.30 -8.98 -4.78
N HIS A 133 4.27 -8.16 -5.17
CA HIS A 133 4.15 -6.71 -5.13
C HIS A 133 4.97 -6.03 -6.22
N LYS A 134 4.56 -4.81 -6.61
CA LYS A 134 5.35 -3.95 -7.50
C LYS A 134 6.42 -3.20 -6.72
N GLY A 135 7.61 -3.10 -7.31
CA GLY A 135 8.71 -2.35 -6.72
C GLY A 135 9.21 -2.94 -5.40
N THR A 136 10.13 -2.27 -4.76
CA THR A 136 10.75 -2.73 -3.52
C THR A 136 9.88 -2.42 -2.30
N SER A 137 9.30 -3.43 -1.67
CA SER A 137 8.67 -3.28 -0.35
C SER A 137 9.74 -3.33 0.74
N ARG A 138 10.11 -2.16 1.29
CA ARG A 138 11.11 -2.07 2.37
C ARG A 138 10.70 -2.88 3.61
N ARG A 139 9.39 -3.03 3.85
CA ARG A 139 8.81 -3.75 4.99
C ARG A 139 8.99 -5.25 4.84
N LEU A 140 8.61 -5.80 3.69
CA LEU A 140 8.81 -7.22 3.40
C LEU A 140 10.28 -7.58 3.31
N LEU A 141 11.10 -6.72 2.70
CA LEU A 141 12.56 -6.90 2.69
C LEU A 141 13.14 -6.88 4.12
N LYS A 142 12.66 -6.02 5.02
CA LYS A 142 13.04 -6.03 6.43
C LYS A 142 12.61 -7.34 7.09
N PHE A 143 11.37 -7.78 6.89
CA PHE A 143 10.87 -9.03 7.43
C PHE A 143 11.69 -10.23 6.93
N SER A 144 12.02 -10.30 5.64
CA SER A 144 12.79 -11.40 5.07
C SER A 144 14.15 -11.63 5.75
N ARG A 145 14.76 -10.57 6.32
CA ARG A 145 16.06 -10.67 7.02
C ARG A 145 15.97 -11.43 8.34
N TYR A 146 14.82 -11.44 9.00
CA TYR A 146 14.65 -12.15 10.28
C TYR A 146 13.54 -13.21 10.27
N ALA A 147 12.88 -13.43 9.14
CA ALA A 147 11.80 -14.38 8.99
C ALA A 147 12.23 -15.81 9.38
N ASN A 148 13.47 -16.20 9.06
CA ASN A 148 14.05 -17.46 9.50
C ASN A 148 14.12 -17.58 11.03
N THR A 149 14.59 -16.54 11.71
CA THR A 149 14.63 -16.50 13.18
C THR A 149 13.22 -16.51 13.79
N PHE A 150 12.27 -15.82 13.13
CA PHE A 150 10.87 -15.81 13.53
C PHE A 150 10.26 -17.21 13.40
N MET A 151 10.42 -17.88 12.27
CA MET A 151 9.89 -19.22 12.03
C MET A 151 10.51 -20.26 12.99
N ARG A 152 11.80 -20.17 13.30
CA ARG A 152 12.48 -21.06 14.25
C ARG A 152 11.93 -20.99 15.66
N LYS A 153 11.30 -19.88 16.04
CA LYS A 153 10.70 -19.70 17.37
C LYS A 153 9.28 -20.28 17.49
N MET A 154 8.74 -20.85 16.42
CA MET A 154 7.45 -21.53 16.48
C MET A 154 7.62 -22.82 17.27
N PRO A 155 6.67 -23.15 18.18
CA PRO A 155 6.68 -24.43 18.89
C PRO A 155 6.72 -25.64 17.91
N PRO A 156 7.44 -26.70 18.22
CA PRO A 156 7.53 -27.88 17.33
C PRO A 156 6.18 -28.54 17.02
N GLU A 157 5.27 -28.51 17.97
CA GLU A 157 3.91 -29.06 17.88
C GLU A 157 2.93 -28.18 17.09
N THR A 158 3.38 -27.00 16.61
CA THR A 158 2.52 -26.08 15.83
C THR A 158 1.96 -26.80 14.60
N THR A 159 0.64 -26.80 14.43
CA THR A 159 -0.01 -27.35 13.24
C THR A 159 0.36 -26.55 12.01
N TRP A 160 0.12 -27.09 10.82
CA TRP A 160 0.41 -26.34 9.59
C TRP A 160 -0.53 -25.12 9.42
N GLN A 161 -1.81 -25.22 9.85
CA GLN A 161 -2.74 -24.07 9.86
C GLN A 161 -2.25 -23.00 10.84
N ASP A 162 -1.85 -23.38 12.05
CA ASP A 162 -1.29 -22.42 13.02
C ASP A 162 -0.06 -21.72 12.46
N ALA A 163 0.87 -22.47 11.85
CA ALA A 163 2.08 -21.91 11.27
C ALA A 163 1.76 -20.94 10.12
N LEU A 164 0.81 -21.33 9.24
CA LEU A 164 0.34 -20.48 8.14
C LEU A 164 -0.26 -19.18 8.68
N THR A 165 -1.17 -19.28 9.65
CA THR A 165 -1.83 -18.12 10.28
C THR A 165 -0.84 -17.21 11.00
N ILE A 166 0.16 -17.77 11.69
CA ILE A 166 1.22 -17.01 12.39
C ILE A 166 2.05 -16.20 11.38
N VAL A 167 2.46 -16.82 10.25
CA VAL A 167 3.26 -16.13 9.22
C VAL A 167 2.42 -15.08 8.51
N LEU A 168 1.18 -15.38 8.12
CA LEU A 168 0.25 -14.43 7.53
C LEU A 168 0.07 -13.20 8.43
N THR A 169 -0.29 -13.42 9.70
CA THR A 169 -0.48 -12.34 10.66
C THR A 169 0.76 -11.46 10.76
N ARG A 170 1.96 -12.08 10.73
CA ARG A 170 3.21 -11.31 10.76
C ARG A 170 3.44 -10.50 9.49
N ILE A 171 3.13 -11.02 8.32
CA ILE A 171 3.22 -10.29 7.05
C ILE A 171 2.29 -9.06 7.07
N LEU A 172 1.04 -9.23 7.51
CA LEU A 172 0.07 -8.15 7.65
C LEU A 172 0.50 -7.10 8.68
N ASP A 173 1.05 -7.54 9.83
CA ASP A 173 1.62 -6.65 10.85
C ASP A 173 2.78 -5.81 10.30
N GLU A 174 3.72 -6.43 9.58
CA GLU A 174 4.82 -5.70 8.93
C GLU A 174 4.32 -4.73 7.85
N ASN A 175 3.29 -5.12 7.09
CA ASN A 175 2.68 -4.22 6.10
C ASN A 175 2.06 -2.98 6.74
N ASN A 176 1.48 -3.10 7.93
CA ASN A 176 0.84 -2.00 8.66
C ASN A 176 1.78 -1.26 9.64
N SER A 177 3.00 -1.77 9.85
CA SER A 177 3.92 -1.30 10.91
C SER A 177 4.31 0.19 10.85
N ARG A 178 4.17 0.85 9.69
CA ARG A 178 4.51 2.27 9.50
C ARG A 178 3.30 3.19 9.41
N ASN A 179 2.11 2.68 9.59
CA ASN A 179 0.91 3.47 9.39
C ASN A 179 0.83 4.68 10.35
N PHE A 180 1.26 4.54 11.60
CA PHE A 180 1.35 5.66 12.53
C PHE A 180 2.44 6.68 12.12
N ASP A 181 3.55 6.24 11.55
CA ASP A 181 4.59 7.14 11.03
C ASP A 181 4.05 7.94 9.84
N HIS A 182 3.28 7.32 8.97
CA HIS A 182 2.62 7.98 7.84
C HIS A 182 1.62 9.04 8.30
N LEU A 183 0.81 8.74 9.31
CA LEU A 183 -0.12 9.70 9.88
C LEU A 183 0.61 10.90 10.50
N ARG A 184 1.70 10.65 11.23
CA ARG A 184 2.54 11.72 11.78
C ARG A 184 3.11 12.61 10.67
N GLU A 185 3.56 12.02 9.56
CA GLU A 185 4.10 12.77 8.43
C GLU A 185 3.03 13.70 7.81
N ILE A 186 1.78 13.20 7.68
CA ILE A 186 0.65 14.01 7.23
C ILE A 186 0.31 15.11 8.26
N GLU A 187 0.35 14.81 9.56
CA GLU A 187 0.12 15.76 10.64
C GLU A 187 1.16 16.89 10.65
N GLU A 188 2.44 16.58 10.48
CA GLU A 188 3.51 17.57 10.37
C GLU A 188 3.28 18.54 9.20
N GLN A 189 2.78 18.05 8.07
CA GLN A 189 2.40 18.89 6.93
C GLN A 189 1.14 19.73 7.21
N ALA A 190 0.18 19.21 8.00
CA ALA A 190 -1.00 19.95 8.43
C ALA A 190 -0.62 21.12 9.35
N ASP A 191 0.35 20.92 10.24
CA ASP A 191 0.88 21.96 11.13
C ASP A 191 1.66 23.05 10.36
N GLU A 192 2.39 22.67 9.31
CA GLU A 192 3.02 23.63 8.39
C GLU A 192 1.98 24.49 7.69
N LEU A 193 0.97 23.85 7.11
CA LEU A 193 -0.13 24.52 6.46
C LEU A 193 -0.88 25.47 7.42
N SER A 194 -1.13 25.04 8.66
CA SER A 194 -1.78 25.86 9.68
C SER A 194 -0.98 27.13 10.01
N ARG A 195 0.35 27.04 10.08
CA ARG A 195 1.23 28.20 10.26
C ARG A 195 1.17 29.17 9.08
N ASP A 196 1.20 28.64 7.86
CA ASP A 196 1.09 29.44 6.63
C ASP A 196 -0.25 30.14 6.51
N LEU A 197 -1.32 29.52 7.00
CA LEU A 197 -2.66 30.08 7.07
C LEU A 197 -2.73 31.29 8.02
N MET A 198 -2.02 31.25 9.11
CA MET A 198 -1.98 32.32 10.12
C MET A 198 -1.06 33.48 9.73
N ASP A 199 -0.09 33.27 8.83
CA ASP A 199 0.81 34.33 8.37
C ASP A 199 0.13 35.21 7.31
N PRO A 200 -0.12 36.51 7.59
CA PRO A 200 -0.71 37.43 6.62
C PRO A 200 0.14 37.66 5.37
N ARG A 201 1.43 37.29 5.41
CA ARG A 201 2.37 37.45 4.29
C ARG A 201 2.29 36.29 3.31
N THR A 202 1.75 35.14 3.70
CA THR A 202 1.65 33.96 2.83
C THR A 202 0.61 34.23 1.73
N PRO A 203 1.01 34.11 0.45
CA PRO A 203 0.08 34.32 -0.66
C PRO A 203 -1.05 33.29 -0.65
N ARG A 204 -2.29 33.76 -0.57
CA ARG A 204 -3.48 32.91 -0.50
C ARG A 204 -3.65 31.98 -1.70
N THR A 205 -3.07 32.33 -2.84
CA THR A 205 -3.03 31.49 -4.05
C THR A 205 -2.25 30.20 -3.88
N LYS A 206 -1.33 30.13 -2.92
CA LYS A 206 -0.58 28.90 -2.59
C LYS A 206 -1.33 27.97 -1.64
N ILE A 207 -2.11 28.55 -0.75
CA ILE A 207 -2.79 27.82 0.33
C ILE A 207 -3.89 26.88 -0.20
N GLY A 208 -4.67 27.33 -1.18
CA GLY A 208 -5.75 26.51 -1.76
C GLY A 208 -5.29 25.15 -2.30
N PRO A 209 -4.26 25.10 -3.16
CA PRO A 209 -3.70 23.84 -3.64
C PRO A 209 -3.15 22.94 -2.50
N GLU A 210 -2.50 23.52 -1.49
CA GLU A 210 -1.95 22.75 -0.36
C GLU A 210 -3.05 22.10 0.48
N ILE A 211 -4.14 22.82 0.73
CA ILE A 211 -5.34 22.27 1.38
C ILE A 211 -5.95 21.13 0.56
N TYR A 212 -6.06 21.32 -0.76
CA TYR A 212 -6.56 20.26 -1.64
C TYR A 212 -5.70 19.02 -1.57
N ASN A 213 -4.37 19.18 -1.64
CA ASN A 213 -3.42 18.06 -1.55
C ASN A 213 -3.51 17.34 -0.19
N MET A 214 -3.62 18.09 0.90
CA MET A 214 -3.82 17.54 2.25
C MET A 214 -5.10 16.72 2.34
N LYS A 215 -6.23 17.28 1.86
CA LYS A 215 -7.50 16.57 1.83
C LYS A 215 -7.43 15.31 0.99
N HIS A 216 -6.78 15.37 -0.18
CA HIS A 216 -6.61 14.24 -1.07
C HIS A 216 -5.74 13.16 -0.43
N ALA A 217 -4.65 13.54 0.21
CA ALA A 217 -3.78 12.62 0.95
C ALA A 217 -4.55 11.86 2.04
N LEU A 218 -5.30 12.58 2.88
CA LEU A 218 -6.11 11.96 3.94
C LEU A 218 -7.16 11.00 3.38
N ILE A 219 -7.90 11.40 2.35
CA ILE A 219 -8.94 10.54 1.73
C ILE A 219 -8.29 9.28 1.14
N THR A 220 -7.19 9.40 0.42
CA THR A 220 -6.48 8.26 -0.17
C THR A 220 -5.97 7.32 0.91
N TYR A 221 -5.43 7.88 1.99
CA TYR A 221 -4.93 7.12 3.12
C TYR A 221 -6.06 6.38 3.87
N MET A 222 -7.16 7.05 4.16
CA MET A 222 -8.34 6.46 4.80
C MET A 222 -8.92 5.32 3.98
N ASN A 223 -9.03 5.49 2.65
CA ASN A 223 -9.50 4.43 1.76
C ASN A 223 -8.59 3.18 1.83
N ALA A 224 -7.28 3.37 1.93
CA ALA A 224 -6.35 2.25 2.11
C ALA A 224 -6.51 1.57 3.48
N LEU A 225 -6.76 2.32 4.55
CA LEU A 225 -7.04 1.75 5.87
C LEU A 225 -8.36 0.97 5.88
N TRP A 226 -9.43 1.50 5.27
CA TRP A 226 -10.70 0.80 5.10
C TRP A 226 -10.53 -0.52 4.34
N ALA A 227 -9.81 -0.49 3.21
CA ALA A 227 -9.52 -1.69 2.42
C ALA A 227 -8.73 -2.74 3.22
N THR A 228 -7.79 -2.30 4.07
CA THR A 228 -7.03 -3.19 4.96
C THR A 228 -7.94 -3.81 6.03
N LEU A 229 -8.81 -2.99 6.64
CA LEU A 229 -9.73 -3.42 7.68
C LEU A 229 -10.71 -4.47 7.15
N ASP A 230 -11.25 -4.27 5.96
CA ASP A 230 -12.17 -5.20 5.29
C ASP A 230 -11.58 -6.62 5.16
N VAL A 231 -10.31 -6.72 4.75
CA VAL A 231 -9.60 -7.99 4.68
C VAL A 231 -9.31 -8.58 6.07
N LEU A 232 -8.91 -7.75 7.04
CA LEU A 232 -8.64 -8.21 8.41
C LEU A 232 -9.90 -8.73 9.09
N ASP A 233 -11.05 -8.10 8.87
CA ASP A 233 -12.32 -8.55 9.39
C ASP A 233 -12.76 -9.88 8.74
N SER A 234 -12.59 -10.04 7.42
CA SER A 234 -12.82 -11.32 6.75
C SER A 234 -11.96 -12.45 7.34
N LEU A 235 -10.68 -12.16 7.62
CA LEU A 235 -9.77 -13.13 8.25
C LEU A 235 -10.10 -13.42 9.72
N ARG A 236 -10.61 -12.43 10.44
CA ARG A 236 -10.91 -12.53 11.89
C ARG A 236 -12.02 -13.54 12.20
N TYR A 237 -13.01 -13.64 11.32
CA TYR A 237 -14.11 -14.60 11.50
C TYR A 237 -13.66 -16.04 11.31
N GLY A 238 -12.50 -16.29 10.66
CA GLY A 238 -11.86 -17.60 10.61
C GLY A 238 -12.59 -18.63 9.76
N ASP A 239 -13.41 -18.19 8.82
CA ASP A 239 -14.24 -19.09 8.01
C ASP A 239 -13.42 -19.87 6.96
N ALA A 240 -12.17 -19.45 6.66
CA ALA A 240 -11.31 -20.14 5.72
C ALA A 240 -10.68 -21.40 6.32
N GLU A 241 -10.86 -22.56 5.68
CA GLU A 241 -10.31 -23.85 6.16
C GLU A 241 -8.79 -23.87 6.27
N LEU A 242 -8.10 -23.00 5.51
CA LEU A 242 -6.64 -22.84 5.59
C LEU A 242 -6.17 -22.13 6.85
N LEU A 243 -7.03 -21.37 7.51
CA LEU A 243 -6.72 -20.68 8.76
C LEU A 243 -6.90 -21.60 9.96
N THR A 244 -6.32 -21.19 11.07
CA THR A 244 -6.43 -21.91 12.33
C THR A 244 -7.77 -21.63 13.02
N ASP A 245 -8.30 -22.62 13.75
CA ASP A 245 -9.40 -22.45 14.71
C ASP A 245 -8.91 -21.99 16.10
N ASN A 246 -7.60 -21.77 16.25
CA ASN A 246 -7.01 -21.37 17.53
C ASN A 246 -7.40 -19.93 17.87
N ALA A 247 -8.30 -19.77 18.83
CA ALA A 247 -8.82 -18.47 19.25
C ALA A 247 -7.72 -17.47 19.68
N LYS A 248 -6.56 -17.94 20.16
CA LYS A 248 -5.44 -17.06 20.52
C LYS A 248 -4.75 -16.46 19.28
N LEU A 249 -4.69 -17.21 18.20
CA LEU A 249 -4.12 -16.75 16.93
C LEU A 249 -5.10 -15.85 16.19
N LEU A 250 -6.37 -16.22 16.12
CA LEU A 250 -7.42 -15.36 15.55
C LEU A 250 -7.53 -14.02 16.28
N ARG A 251 -7.37 -14.04 17.63
CA ARG A 251 -7.31 -12.79 18.41
C ARG A 251 -6.16 -11.86 17.99
N ARG A 252 -5.03 -12.38 17.49
CA ARG A 252 -3.94 -11.53 16.99
C ARG A 252 -4.35 -10.78 15.72
N ILE A 253 -5.12 -11.42 14.85
CA ILE A 253 -5.71 -10.74 13.68
C ILE A 253 -6.68 -9.65 14.15
N GLY A 254 -7.51 -9.94 15.17
CA GLY A 254 -8.37 -8.92 15.78
C GLY A 254 -7.61 -7.72 16.36
N ILE A 255 -6.43 -7.93 16.97
CA ILE A 255 -5.59 -6.84 17.46
C ILE A 255 -5.09 -5.97 16.31
N LEU A 256 -4.70 -6.56 15.16
CA LEU A 256 -4.33 -5.79 13.97
C LEU A 256 -5.51 -4.98 13.43
N ALA A 257 -6.71 -5.56 13.39
CA ALA A 257 -7.92 -4.84 12.99
C ALA A 257 -8.21 -3.65 13.94
N ASP A 258 -8.08 -3.84 15.26
CA ASP A 258 -8.24 -2.78 16.25
C ASP A 258 -7.19 -1.67 16.09
N ASP A 259 -5.94 -2.02 15.73
CA ASP A 259 -4.88 -1.04 15.42
C ASP A 259 -5.20 -0.22 14.17
N VAL A 260 -5.68 -0.85 13.10
CA VAL A 260 -6.11 -0.16 11.88
C VAL A 260 -7.33 0.74 12.15
N ASN A 261 -8.29 0.28 12.95
CA ASN A 261 -9.43 1.11 13.38
C ASN A 261 -9.00 2.37 14.13
N ARG A 262 -8.00 2.27 15.02
CA ARG A 262 -7.46 3.44 15.71
C ARG A 262 -6.80 4.43 14.76
N GLN A 263 -6.07 3.92 13.76
CA GLN A 263 -5.46 4.75 12.72
C GLN A 263 -6.52 5.44 11.87
N LEU A 264 -7.59 4.74 11.55
CA LEU A 264 -8.73 5.29 10.81
C LEU A 264 -9.40 6.43 11.59
N SER A 265 -9.74 6.21 12.86
CA SER A 265 -10.35 7.22 13.72
C SER A 265 -9.47 8.47 13.87
N LEU A 266 -8.13 8.29 13.94
CA LEU A 266 -7.20 9.42 13.96
C LEU A 266 -7.22 10.18 12.63
N SER A 267 -7.25 9.47 11.50
CA SER A 267 -7.32 10.09 10.16
C SER A 267 -8.63 10.87 9.95
N GLU A 268 -9.75 10.33 10.44
CA GLU A 268 -11.05 11.00 10.43
C GLU A 268 -11.02 12.30 11.24
N HIS A 269 -10.47 12.25 12.46
CA HIS A 269 -10.32 13.44 13.28
C HIS A 269 -9.43 14.50 12.60
N MET A 270 -8.33 14.12 11.99
CA MET A 270 -7.48 15.03 11.22
C MET A 270 -8.25 15.66 10.05
N SER A 271 -9.10 14.90 9.37
CA SER A 271 -9.95 15.40 8.28
C SER A 271 -10.99 16.41 8.78
N GLU A 272 -11.58 16.20 9.95
CA GLU A 272 -12.52 17.14 10.59
C GLU A 272 -11.84 18.45 10.99
N VAL A 273 -10.66 18.37 11.61
CA VAL A 273 -9.85 19.54 11.97
C VAL A 273 -9.49 20.35 10.72
N LEU A 274 -9.11 19.69 9.64
CA LEU A 274 -8.81 20.34 8.37
C LEU A 274 -10.05 21.04 7.79
N ALA A 275 -11.22 20.40 7.80
CA ALA A 275 -12.48 20.99 7.34
C ALA A 275 -12.84 22.25 8.14
N SER A 276 -12.71 22.20 9.47
CA SER A 276 -12.95 23.36 10.35
C SER A 276 -11.96 24.50 10.07
N GLY A 277 -10.69 24.18 9.83
CA GLY A 277 -9.68 25.17 9.44
C GLY A 277 -10.03 25.88 8.13
N LEU A 278 -10.58 25.14 7.16
CA LEU A 278 -11.05 25.69 5.88
C LEU A 278 -12.20 26.68 6.04
N GLU A 279 -13.17 26.38 6.90
CA GLU A 279 -14.30 27.29 7.19
C GLU A 279 -13.83 28.61 7.80
N VAL A 280 -12.88 28.54 8.73
CA VAL A 280 -12.25 29.73 9.33
C VAL A 280 -11.58 30.58 8.26
N LEU A 281 -10.83 29.96 7.34
CA LEU A 281 -10.20 30.66 6.25
C LEU A 281 -11.18 31.34 5.31
N GLN A 282 -12.24 30.66 4.92
CA GLN A 282 -13.29 31.21 4.08
C GLN A 282 -13.93 32.45 4.76
N THR A 283 -14.13 32.37 6.07
CA THR A 283 -14.65 33.51 6.87
C THR A 283 -13.66 34.68 6.87
N ILE A 284 -12.37 34.44 7.08
CA ILE A 284 -11.32 35.46 7.05
C ILE A 284 -11.27 36.12 5.66
N TYR A 285 -11.30 35.30 4.60
CA TYR A 285 -11.29 35.81 3.22
C TYR A 285 -12.49 36.67 2.89
N ASN A 286 -13.68 36.24 3.27
CA ASN A 286 -14.93 37.02 3.09
C ASN A 286 -14.89 38.36 3.85
N ASN A 287 -14.38 38.35 5.07
CA ASN A 287 -14.20 39.58 5.85
C ASN A 287 -13.21 40.57 5.21
N GLN A 288 -12.10 40.07 4.63
CA GLN A 288 -11.14 40.90 3.92
C GLN A 288 -11.73 41.48 2.64
N LEU A 289 -12.49 40.71 1.87
CA LEU A 289 -13.22 41.22 0.69
C LEU A 289 -14.22 42.29 1.07
N GLN A 290 -14.94 42.11 2.17
CA GLN A 290 -15.90 43.11 2.66
C GLN A 290 -15.20 44.38 3.09
N MET A 291 -14.06 44.32 3.76
CA MET A 291 -13.26 45.51 4.10
C MET A 291 -12.75 46.25 2.86
N LEU A 292 -12.29 45.51 1.83
CA LEU A 292 -11.86 46.09 0.55
C LEU A 292 -13.04 46.79 -0.16
N ASN A 293 -14.19 46.15 -0.23
CA ASN A 293 -15.40 46.72 -0.82
C ASN A 293 -15.84 47.97 -0.08
N ASN A 294 -15.79 48.00 1.25
CA ASN A 294 -16.11 49.16 2.03
C ASN A 294 -15.13 50.31 1.76
N ARG A 295 -13.84 50.06 1.64
CA ARG A 295 -12.83 51.07 1.26
C ARG A 295 -13.08 51.62 -0.14
N LEU A 296 -13.33 50.74 -1.12
CA LEU A 296 -13.67 51.15 -2.48
C LEU A 296 -14.96 52.00 -2.52
N SER A 297 -15.99 51.62 -1.79
CA SER A 297 -17.24 52.36 -1.66
C SER A 297 -16.99 53.76 -1.10
N LEU A 298 -16.16 53.91 -0.06
CA LEU A 298 -15.76 55.20 0.48
C LEU A 298 -15.02 56.03 -0.56
N VAL A 299 -14.08 55.47 -1.32
CA VAL A 299 -13.37 56.21 -2.37
C VAL A 299 -14.30 56.65 -3.47
N VAL A 300 -15.21 55.81 -3.92
CA VAL A 300 -16.23 56.14 -4.92
C VAL A 300 -17.15 57.24 -4.40
N THR A 301 -17.61 57.19 -3.15
CA THR A 301 -18.43 58.21 -2.51
C THR A 301 -17.69 59.53 -2.47
N TRP A 302 -16.43 59.59 -2.06
CA TRP A 302 -15.58 60.78 -2.07
C TRP A 302 -15.42 61.37 -3.47
N LEU A 303 -15.13 60.54 -4.48
CA LEU A 303 -15.01 60.97 -5.87
C LEU A 303 -16.32 61.55 -6.40
N THR A 304 -17.46 61.00 -6.03
CA THR A 304 -18.77 61.49 -6.42
C THR A 304 -19.06 62.87 -5.79
N ILE A 305 -18.75 63.04 -4.48
CA ILE A 305 -18.94 64.31 -3.77
C ILE A 305 -18.05 65.41 -4.39
N VAL A 306 -16.76 65.10 -4.61
CA VAL A 306 -15.81 66.08 -5.21
C VAL A 306 -16.19 66.39 -6.65
N GLY A 307 -16.57 65.39 -7.45
CA GLY A 307 -16.98 65.54 -8.85
C GLY A 307 -18.25 66.37 -8.99
N THR A 308 -19.25 66.22 -8.10
CA THR A 308 -20.45 67.06 -8.09
C THR A 308 -20.17 68.49 -7.64
N ALA A 309 -19.22 68.68 -6.69
CA ALA A 309 -18.84 70.05 -6.24
C ALA A 309 -18.05 70.85 -7.29
N ILE A 310 -17.40 70.20 -8.26
CA ILE A 310 -16.65 70.83 -9.37
C ILE A 310 -17.58 71.19 -10.56
N LEU A 311 -18.73 70.51 -10.68
CA LEU A 311 -19.71 70.73 -11.75
C LEU A 311 -20.75 71.72 -11.45
N ILE A 312 -20.82 72.22 -10.24
CA ILE A 312 -21.64 73.39 -9.77
C ILE A 312 -20.73 74.60 -9.68
#